data_0aa026db375df45e43dda911666627ff
#
_entry.id   0aa026db375df45e43dda911666627ff
#
_cell.length_a   1.000
_cell.length_b   1.000
_cell.length_c   1.000
_cell.angle_alpha   90.00
_cell.angle_beta   90.00
_cell.angle_gamma   90.00
#
_symmetry.space_group_name_H-M   'P 1'
#
loop_
_entity.id
_entity.type
_entity.pdbx_description
1 polymer ?
#
loop_
_entity_poly.entity_id
_entity_poly.type
_entity_poly.pdbx_seq_one_letter_code
_entity_poly.pdbx_strand_id
1 'polypeptide(L)'
;MESSAVSINKYTGDAFNEDIVIRYQMLEKEEASYTGIAKNYQQYLINTGALTKTAVEDNASLFLDVLGTTKESKNFLGIPYQGMASLTTFAETKSMMEFFAAANVKDMDLQLTGWANKGENHTDATKIKIESTMGSKKQLNALVDYAEANGYSFYPALNLQTVYAAKSSASKRATSNFASKYASKLLSMEYAQIGKAQLGLDSIRINDYSGYLVSPNKLATYVEKAL
;
A
#
# COMPACT_ATOMS: atom_id res chain seq x y z
N MET A 1 8.32 2.24 -37.70
CA MET A 1 9.28 1.39 -36.95
C MET A 1 8.61 0.98 -35.65
N GLU A 2 8.08 -0.21 -35.59
CA GLU A 2 7.58 -0.78 -34.35
C GLU A 2 8.77 -1.10 -33.46
N SER A 3 8.92 -0.38 -32.35
CA SER A 3 9.84 -0.81 -31.30
C SER A 3 9.17 -1.92 -30.50
N SER A 4 9.40 -3.16 -30.86
CA SER A 4 9.06 -4.28 -30.03
C SER A 4 9.82 -4.14 -28.70
N ALA A 5 9.09 -3.90 -27.60
CA ALA A 5 9.68 -3.93 -26.28
C ALA A 5 10.14 -5.36 -25.98
N VAL A 6 11.41 -5.61 -26.15
CA VAL A 6 12.01 -6.91 -25.80
C VAL A 6 12.14 -6.93 -24.27
N SER A 7 11.35 -7.80 -23.62
CA SER A 7 11.53 -8.09 -22.20
C SER A 7 12.79 -8.93 -22.03
N ILE A 8 13.80 -8.38 -21.37
CA ILE A 8 15.04 -9.10 -21.07
C ILE A 8 15.02 -9.46 -19.58
N ASN A 9 15.08 -10.75 -19.28
CA ASN A 9 15.26 -11.23 -17.91
C ASN A 9 16.67 -10.86 -17.42
N LYS A 10 16.73 -10.21 -16.26
CA LYS A 10 18.00 -9.79 -15.66
C LYS A 10 18.08 -10.27 -14.22
N TYR A 11 19.27 -10.65 -13.82
CA TYR A 11 19.52 -11.05 -12.43
C TYR A 11 19.63 -9.84 -11.50
N THR A 12 19.14 -9.98 -10.28
CA THR A 12 19.33 -9.00 -9.20
C THR A 12 20.78 -9.01 -8.72
N GLY A 13 21.24 -7.88 -8.13
CA GLY A 13 22.60 -7.77 -7.60
C GLY A 13 22.83 -8.52 -6.30
N ASP A 14 21.74 -8.75 -5.54
CA ASP A 14 21.77 -9.47 -4.27
C ASP A 14 21.31 -10.92 -4.49
N ALA A 15 22.05 -11.88 -3.94
CA ALA A 15 21.62 -13.27 -3.94
C ALA A 15 20.39 -13.43 -3.04
N PHE A 16 19.44 -14.22 -3.49
CA PHE A 16 18.34 -14.67 -2.64
C PHE A 16 18.86 -15.81 -1.77
N ASN A 17 18.94 -15.60 -0.47
CA ASN A 17 19.55 -16.53 0.50
C ASN A 17 18.51 -17.31 1.33
N GLU A 18 17.25 -17.29 0.92
CA GLU A 18 16.19 -18.01 1.60
C GLU A 18 15.73 -19.21 0.78
N ASP A 19 15.16 -20.20 1.45
CA ASP A 19 14.60 -21.37 0.77
C ASP A 19 13.35 -20.98 -0.01
N ILE A 20 13.29 -21.40 -1.27
CA ILE A 20 12.10 -21.26 -2.10
C ILE A 20 11.29 -22.55 -1.98
N VAL A 21 10.12 -22.46 -1.34
CA VAL A 21 9.20 -23.58 -1.21
C VAL A 21 8.00 -23.38 -2.13
N ILE A 22 7.84 -24.32 -3.06
CA ILE A 22 6.68 -24.35 -3.97
C ILE A 22 5.85 -25.56 -3.62
N ARG A 23 4.58 -25.37 -3.32
CA ARG A 23 3.63 -26.45 -3.00
C ARG A 23 2.60 -26.56 -4.13
N TYR A 24 2.45 -27.75 -4.67
CA TYR A 24 1.41 -28.08 -5.64
C TYR A 24 0.38 -28.98 -4.95
N GLN A 25 -0.90 -28.69 -5.16
CA GLN A 25 -1.98 -29.54 -4.74
C GLN A 25 -2.88 -29.88 -5.92
N MET A 26 -3.04 -31.16 -6.16
CA MET A 26 -3.92 -31.68 -7.21
C MET A 26 -5.34 -31.81 -6.63
N LEU A 27 -6.32 -31.33 -7.38
CA LEU A 27 -7.74 -31.47 -7.04
C LEU A 27 -8.36 -32.49 -7.97
N GLU A 28 -9.24 -33.33 -7.45
CA GLU A 28 -9.88 -34.38 -8.21
C GLU A 28 -11.35 -34.08 -8.49
N LYS A 29 -11.81 -34.51 -9.66
CA LYS A 29 -13.25 -34.50 -10.07
C LYS A 29 -13.98 -33.19 -9.75
N GLU A 30 -14.96 -33.26 -8.86
CA GLU A 30 -15.84 -32.13 -8.50
C GLU A 30 -15.13 -31.01 -7.77
N GLU A 31 -14.01 -31.33 -7.10
CA GLU A 31 -13.18 -30.34 -6.44
C GLU A 31 -12.30 -29.54 -7.41
N ALA A 32 -12.09 -30.04 -8.63
CA ALA A 32 -11.34 -29.37 -9.68
C ALA A 32 -12.13 -28.20 -10.29
N SER A 33 -12.50 -27.26 -9.45
CA SER A 33 -13.29 -26.08 -9.78
C SER A 33 -12.72 -24.84 -9.07
N TYR A 34 -13.10 -23.66 -9.51
CA TYR A 34 -12.70 -22.41 -8.85
C TYR A 34 -13.04 -22.40 -7.36
N THR A 35 -14.25 -22.82 -7.01
CA THR A 35 -14.69 -22.94 -5.61
C THR A 35 -13.90 -24.01 -4.84
N GLY A 36 -13.57 -25.13 -5.48
CA GLY A 36 -12.75 -26.17 -4.87
C GLY A 36 -11.32 -25.69 -4.59
N ILE A 37 -10.70 -24.94 -5.50
CA ILE A 37 -9.39 -24.29 -5.29
C ILE A 37 -9.45 -23.38 -4.06
N ALA A 38 -10.46 -22.52 -3.97
CA ALA A 38 -10.62 -21.60 -2.85
C ALA A 38 -10.81 -22.33 -1.51
N LYS A 39 -11.65 -23.34 -1.45
CA LYS A 39 -11.87 -24.17 -0.25
C LYS A 39 -10.61 -24.91 0.18
N ASN A 40 -9.88 -25.45 -0.77
CA ASN A 40 -8.65 -26.18 -0.51
C ASN A 40 -7.57 -25.25 0.05
N TYR A 41 -7.41 -24.05 -0.52
CA TYR A 41 -6.49 -23.04 0.00
C TYR A 41 -6.90 -22.55 1.40
N GLN A 42 -8.19 -22.34 1.64
CA GLN A 42 -8.72 -22.01 2.97
C GLN A 42 -8.36 -23.09 3.99
N GLN A 43 -8.56 -24.38 3.66
CA GLN A 43 -8.20 -25.48 4.53
C GLN A 43 -6.69 -25.54 4.81
N TYR A 44 -5.87 -25.28 3.81
CA TYR A 44 -4.42 -25.17 3.99
C TYR A 44 -4.06 -24.06 4.99
N LEU A 45 -4.66 -22.88 4.89
CA LEU A 45 -4.41 -21.77 5.81
C LEU A 45 -4.86 -22.12 7.25
N ILE A 46 -5.98 -22.80 7.40
CA ILE A 46 -6.46 -23.29 8.71
C ILE A 46 -5.47 -24.30 9.30
N ASN A 47 -5.03 -25.26 8.50
CA ASN A 47 -4.13 -26.33 8.95
C ASN A 47 -2.73 -25.81 9.34
N THR A 48 -2.29 -24.71 8.72
CA THR A 48 -1.01 -24.04 9.05
C THR A 48 -1.14 -23.02 10.19
N GLY A 49 -2.35 -22.78 10.70
CA GLY A 49 -2.60 -21.76 11.73
C GLY A 49 -2.58 -20.33 11.22
N ALA A 50 -2.45 -20.14 9.90
CA ALA A 50 -2.48 -18.81 9.27
C ALA A 50 -3.90 -18.23 9.21
N LEU A 51 -4.92 -19.07 9.30
CA LEU A 51 -6.33 -18.68 9.38
C LEU A 51 -6.99 -19.39 10.54
N THR A 52 -7.62 -18.63 11.42
CA THR A 52 -8.41 -19.16 12.52
C THR A 52 -9.89 -19.04 12.16
N LYS A 53 -10.67 -20.09 12.41
CA LYS A 53 -12.11 -20.00 12.25
C LYS A 53 -12.66 -19.10 13.36
N THR A 54 -13.08 -17.91 13.01
CA THR A 54 -13.78 -16.99 13.90
C THR A 54 -15.18 -17.51 14.20
N ALA A 55 -15.65 -17.31 15.43
CA ALA A 55 -17.06 -17.49 15.74
C ALA A 55 -17.88 -16.52 14.84
N VAL A 56 -19.05 -16.98 14.43
CA VAL A 56 -19.99 -16.07 13.78
C VAL A 56 -20.46 -15.08 14.83
N GLU A 57 -20.02 -13.85 14.75
CA GLU A 57 -20.51 -12.79 15.60
C GLU A 57 -21.85 -12.27 15.06
N ASP A 58 -22.76 -11.91 15.95
CA ASP A 58 -24.09 -11.43 15.58
C ASP A 58 -24.07 -10.04 14.90
N ASN A 59 -22.91 -9.36 14.91
CA ASN A 59 -22.74 -8.04 14.31
C ASN A 59 -21.68 -8.11 13.20
N ALA A 60 -22.02 -7.50 12.05
CA ALA A 60 -21.04 -7.25 11.03
C ALA A 60 -20.19 -6.03 11.40
N SER A 61 -18.86 -6.17 11.33
CA SER A 61 -17.95 -5.02 11.47
C SER A 61 -18.07 -4.07 10.29
N LEU A 62 -18.08 -2.77 10.57
CA LEU A 62 -17.98 -1.72 9.56
C LEU A 62 -16.50 -1.49 9.23
N PHE A 63 -16.09 -1.84 8.03
CA PHE A 63 -14.73 -1.55 7.55
C PHE A 63 -14.70 -0.20 6.84
N LEU A 64 -13.84 0.72 7.32
CA LEU A 64 -13.63 2.04 6.75
C LEU A 64 -12.20 2.18 6.25
N ASP A 65 -12.04 2.48 4.98
CA ASP A 65 -10.75 2.88 4.40
C ASP A 65 -10.76 4.39 4.13
N VAL A 66 -9.91 5.12 4.85
CA VAL A 66 -9.86 6.58 4.84
C VAL A 66 -8.56 7.05 4.22
N LEU A 67 -8.66 7.89 3.20
CA LEU A 67 -7.50 8.51 2.56
C LEU A 67 -7.24 9.89 3.18
N GLY A 68 -6.07 10.03 3.81
CA GLY A 68 -5.65 11.24 4.52
C GLY A 68 -5.15 12.34 3.60
N THR A 69 -4.02 12.12 2.95
CA THR A 69 -3.41 13.15 2.08
C THR A 69 -2.97 12.60 0.74
N THR A 70 -3.07 13.45 -0.27
CA THR A 70 -2.56 13.21 -1.62
C THR A 70 -1.73 14.39 -2.11
N LYS A 71 -1.03 14.20 -3.23
CA LYS A 71 -0.29 15.27 -3.89
C LYS A 71 -1.24 16.19 -4.66
N GLU A 72 -0.98 17.48 -4.59
CA GLU A 72 -1.72 18.51 -5.30
C GLU A 72 -0.77 19.49 -5.98
N SER A 73 -1.06 19.85 -7.23
CA SER A 73 -0.34 20.91 -7.93
C SER A 73 -0.76 22.27 -7.40
N LYS A 74 0.17 23.00 -6.81
CA LYS A 74 0.00 24.35 -6.26
C LYS A 74 0.85 25.36 -7.01
N ASN A 75 0.45 26.62 -6.97
CA ASN A 75 1.20 27.73 -7.55
C ASN A 75 1.61 28.72 -6.45
N PHE A 76 2.86 29.12 -6.46
CA PHE A 76 3.36 30.22 -5.64
C PHE A 76 4.04 31.24 -6.52
N LEU A 77 3.53 32.47 -6.56
CA LEU A 77 4.01 33.55 -7.42
C LEU A 77 4.16 33.14 -8.91
N GLY A 78 3.21 32.34 -9.42
CA GLY A 78 3.24 31.84 -10.79
C GLY A 78 4.14 30.61 -11.04
N ILE A 79 4.88 30.15 -10.04
CA ILE A 79 5.73 28.97 -10.10
C ILE A 79 4.95 27.74 -9.62
N PRO A 80 4.70 26.74 -10.48
CA PRO A 80 4.02 25.52 -10.07
C PRO A 80 4.92 24.66 -9.19
N TYR A 81 4.36 24.10 -8.12
CA TYR A 81 5.02 23.13 -7.26
C TYR A 81 4.07 22.05 -6.79
N GLN A 82 4.61 20.88 -6.41
CA GLN A 82 3.82 19.81 -5.81
C GLN A 82 3.74 20.01 -4.31
N GLY A 83 2.54 20.32 -3.83
CA GLY A 83 2.19 20.39 -2.42
C GLY A 83 1.47 19.13 -1.94
N MET A 84 1.04 19.16 -0.67
CA MET A 84 0.15 18.15 -0.10
C MET A 84 -1.21 18.78 0.15
N ALA A 85 -2.27 18.05 -0.18
CA ALA A 85 -3.65 18.37 0.17
C ALA A 85 -4.16 17.32 1.15
N SER A 86 -4.85 17.76 2.20
CA SER A 86 -5.62 16.86 3.05
C SER A 86 -6.97 16.61 2.40
N LEU A 87 -7.31 15.35 2.25
CA LEU A 87 -8.65 14.89 1.87
C LEU A 87 -9.49 14.65 3.13
N THR A 88 -8.85 14.05 4.15
CA THR A 88 -9.48 13.80 5.45
C THR A 88 -8.45 14.01 6.55
N THR A 89 -8.73 14.91 7.48
CA THR A 89 -7.88 15.19 8.64
C THR A 89 -8.11 14.18 9.77
N PHE A 90 -7.19 14.12 10.76
CA PHE A 90 -7.38 13.30 11.96
C PHE A 90 -8.66 13.65 12.72
N ALA A 91 -9.01 14.95 12.78
CA ALA A 91 -10.24 15.40 13.45
C ALA A 91 -11.48 14.92 12.69
N GLU A 92 -11.51 15.04 11.38
CA GLU A 92 -12.61 14.56 10.54
C GLU A 92 -12.74 13.03 10.60
N THR A 93 -11.62 12.29 10.57
CA THR A 93 -11.62 10.84 10.75
C THR A 93 -12.26 10.44 12.08
N LYS A 94 -11.89 11.14 13.17
CA LYS A 94 -12.52 10.92 14.49
C LYS A 94 -14.01 11.23 14.46
N SER A 95 -14.41 12.35 13.84
CA SER A 95 -15.83 12.71 13.70
C SER A 95 -16.64 11.71 12.89
N MET A 96 -16.03 11.07 11.85
CA MET A 96 -16.66 9.99 11.12
C MET A 96 -16.92 8.78 12.02
N MET A 97 -15.94 8.39 12.85
CA MET A 97 -16.14 7.28 13.82
C MET A 97 -17.23 7.63 14.83
N GLU A 98 -17.26 8.87 15.35
CA GLU A 98 -18.30 9.35 16.26
C GLU A 98 -19.69 9.31 15.62
N PHE A 99 -19.80 9.66 14.34
CA PHE A 99 -21.05 9.61 13.60
C PHE A 99 -21.57 8.17 13.47
N PHE A 100 -20.73 7.21 13.11
CA PHE A 100 -21.14 5.82 13.00
C PHE A 100 -21.45 5.20 14.37
N ALA A 101 -20.70 5.57 15.40
CA ALA A 101 -20.99 5.15 16.77
C ALA A 101 -22.38 5.65 17.23
N ALA A 102 -22.73 6.91 16.93
CA ALA A 102 -24.05 7.49 17.20
C ALA A 102 -25.17 6.79 16.40
N ALA A 103 -24.86 6.24 15.22
CA ALA A 103 -25.76 5.41 14.44
C ALA A 103 -25.84 3.95 14.94
N ASN A 104 -25.30 3.66 16.12
CA ASN A 104 -25.30 2.33 16.77
C ASN A 104 -24.45 1.27 16.02
N VAL A 105 -23.41 1.69 15.28
CA VAL A 105 -22.39 0.78 14.77
C VAL A 105 -21.48 0.40 15.95
N LYS A 106 -21.52 -0.85 16.36
CA LYS A 106 -20.83 -1.35 17.56
C LYS A 106 -19.42 -1.84 17.30
N ASP A 107 -19.15 -2.23 16.08
CA ASP A 107 -17.88 -2.78 15.67
C ASP A 107 -17.37 -2.08 14.41
N MET A 108 -16.12 -1.61 14.46
CA MET A 108 -15.53 -0.78 13.40
C MET A 108 -14.04 -1.04 13.26
N ASP A 109 -13.63 -1.29 12.04
CA ASP A 109 -12.24 -1.39 11.62
C ASP A 109 -11.90 -0.22 10.70
N LEU A 110 -11.02 0.68 11.13
CA LEU A 110 -10.62 1.85 10.36
C LEU A 110 -9.18 1.73 9.89
N GLN A 111 -8.98 1.72 8.59
CA GLN A 111 -7.67 1.87 7.96
C GLN A 111 -7.47 3.31 7.53
N LEU A 112 -6.35 3.92 7.93
CA LEU A 112 -5.98 5.28 7.54
C LEU A 112 -4.74 5.24 6.64
N THR A 113 -4.93 5.57 5.37
CA THR A 113 -3.86 5.65 4.37
C THR A 113 -3.42 7.10 4.15
N GLY A 114 -2.17 7.33 3.78
CA GLY A 114 -1.69 8.67 3.45
C GLY A 114 -1.52 9.63 4.63
N TRP A 115 -1.34 9.12 5.84
CA TRP A 115 -1.24 9.92 7.06
C TRP A 115 0.18 10.43 7.37
N ALA A 116 1.20 9.88 6.70
CA ALA A 116 2.59 10.17 6.97
C ALA A 116 3.46 10.24 5.70
N ASN A 117 4.66 10.78 5.83
CA ASN A 117 5.75 10.71 4.85
C ASN A 117 5.39 11.11 3.41
N LYS A 118 4.65 12.19 3.21
CA LYS A 118 4.19 12.69 1.92
C LYS A 118 2.95 11.97 1.36
N GLY A 119 2.12 11.45 2.24
CA GLY A 119 0.78 11.01 1.91
C GLY A 119 0.70 9.61 1.29
N GLU A 120 -0.28 9.38 0.44
CA GLU A 120 -0.56 8.10 -0.21
C GLU A 120 0.68 7.48 -0.87
N ASN A 121 1.38 8.27 -1.68
CA ASN A 121 2.64 7.87 -2.30
C ASN A 121 3.82 8.31 -1.42
N HIS A 122 3.91 7.72 -0.26
CA HIS A 122 4.85 8.15 0.77
C HIS A 122 6.33 7.95 0.38
N THR A 123 7.16 8.78 0.98
CA THR A 123 8.60 8.65 0.88
C THR A 123 9.11 7.55 1.83
N ASP A 124 10.41 7.42 1.92
CA ASP A 124 11.12 6.49 2.79
C ASP A 124 10.55 6.39 4.21
N ALA A 125 10.12 5.20 4.62
CA ALA A 125 9.54 4.88 5.91
C ALA A 125 10.60 4.62 7.02
N THR A 126 11.88 4.89 6.77
CA THR A 126 12.92 4.75 7.82
C THR A 126 12.74 5.74 8.98
N LYS A 127 11.93 6.74 8.81
CA LYS A 127 11.50 7.69 9.84
C LYS A 127 10.08 8.12 9.57
N ILE A 128 9.18 7.83 10.49
CA ILE A 128 7.79 8.23 10.37
C ILE A 128 7.65 9.72 10.69
N LYS A 129 7.09 10.46 9.75
CA LYS A 129 6.79 11.88 9.89
C LYS A 129 5.32 12.12 9.52
N ILE A 130 4.54 12.46 10.53
CA ILE A 130 3.10 12.78 10.36
C ILE A 130 2.96 13.95 9.38
N GLU A 131 2.00 13.88 8.48
CA GLU A 131 1.66 14.98 7.56
C GLU A 131 0.94 16.10 8.31
N SER A 132 1.57 17.27 8.32
CA SER A 132 1.04 18.44 9.04
C SER A 132 -0.30 18.95 8.51
N THR A 133 -0.62 18.64 7.25
CA THR A 133 -1.90 18.97 6.64
C THR A 133 -3.06 18.15 7.21
N MET A 134 -2.80 17.00 7.82
CA MET A 134 -3.81 16.20 8.51
C MET A 134 -4.09 16.66 9.94
N GLY A 135 -3.17 17.43 10.50
CA GLY A 135 -3.28 17.91 11.87
C GLY A 135 -2.03 17.63 12.71
N SER A 136 -2.20 17.76 14.01
CA SER A 136 -1.14 17.60 15.00
C SER A 136 -1.06 16.17 15.55
N LYS A 137 0.08 15.80 16.15
CA LYS A 137 0.23 14.56 16.91
C LYS A 137 -0.83 14.41 18.02
N LYS A 138 -1.24 15.51 18.63
CA LYS A 138 -2.30 15.51 19.65
C LYS A 138 -3.64 15.05 19.07
N GLN A 139 -3.96 15.46 17.84
CA GLN A 139 -5.19 15.04 17.16
C GLN A 139 -5.12 13.57 16.73
N LEU A 140 -3.96 13.09 16.26
CA LEU A 140 -3.77 11.67 16.00
C LEU A 140 -3.94 10.84 17.28
N ASN A 141 -3.31 11.24 18.38
CA ASN A 141 -3.48 10.53 19.66
C ASN A 141 -4.95 10.52 20.08
N ALA A 142 -5.65 11.64 19.98
CA ALA A 142 -7.08 11.70 20.33
C ALA A 142 -7.97 10.81 19.43
N LEU A 143 -7.58 10.56 18.20
CA LEU A 143 -8.24 9.58 17.31
C LEU A 143 -7.99 8.15 17.80
N VAL A 144 -6.72 7.82 18.11
CA VAL A 144 -6.32 6.51 18.64
C VAL A 144 -7.02 6.22 19.97
N ASP A 145 -6.93 7.17 20.91
CA ASP A 145 -7.57 7.06 22.23
C ASP A 145 -9.08 6.83 22.11
N TYR A 146 -9.73 7.49 21.15
CA TYR A 146 -11.15 7.31 20.88
C TYR A 146 -11.47 5.91 20.34
N ALA A 147 -10.65 5.41 19.39
CA ALA A 147 -10.82 4.09 18.84
C ALA A 147 -10.67 3.02 19.96
N GLU A 148 -9.60 3.09 20.73
CA GLU A 148 -9.34 2.17 21.86
C GLU A 148 -10.46 2.21 22.92
N ALA A 149 -10.91 3.39 23.31
CA ALA A 149 -11.97 3.53 24.31
C ALA A 149 -13.33 2.93 23.89
N ASN A 150 -13.57 2.81 22.58
CA ASN A 150 -14.79 2.22 22.02
C ASN A 150 -14.60 0.77 21.51
N GLY A 151 -13.41 0.19 21.68
CA GLY A 151 -13.10 -1.15 21.17
C GLY A 151 -13.01 -1.26 19.65
N TYR A 152 -12.79 -0.14 18.96
CA TYR A 152 -12.61 -0.10 17.51
C TYR A 152 -11.16 -0.36 17.13
N SER A 153 -10.96 -1.06 16.01
CA SER A 153 -9.62 -1.27 15.47
C SER A 153 -9.17 -0.07 14.62
N PHE A 154 -7.92 0.36 14.83
CA PHE A 154 -7.33 1.43 14.04
C PHE A 154 -6.01 0.96 13.40
N TYR A 155 -5.94 1.06 12.08
CA TYR A 155 -4.82 0.58 11.27
C TYR A 155 -4.18 1.75 10.50
N PRO A 156 -3.13 2.39 11.03
CA PRO A 156 -2.36 3.38 10.25
C PRO A 156 -1.53 2.67 9.18
N ALA A 157 -2.00 2.72 7.93
CA ALA A 157 -1.39 2.00 6.84
C ALA A 157 -0.09 2.67 6.38
N LEU A 158 0.95 1.85 6.19
CA LEU A 158 2.23 2.21 5.59
C LEU A 158 2.67 1.13 4.61
N ASN A 159 3.09 1.55 3.42
CA ASN A 159 3.71 0.64 2.47
C ASN A 159 5.23 0.60 2.74
N LEU A 160 5.71 -0.51 3.26
CA LEU A 160 7.13 -0.71 3.57
C LEU A 160 7.92 -1.29 2.38
N GLN A 161 7.23 -1.81 1.38
CA GLN A 161 7.80 -2.44 0.20
C GLN A 161 8.18 -1.44 -0.90
N THR A 162 7.46 -0.33 -0.98
CA THR A 162 7.60 0.65 -2.05
C THR A 162 7.96 2.02 -1.50
N VAL A 163 8.88 2.70 -2.17
CA VAL A 163 9.28 4.08 -1.86
C VAL A 163 9.07 4.95 -3.09
N TYR A 164 8.23 5.98 -2.96
CA TYR A 164 7.87 6.90 -4.06
C TYR A 164 8.72 8.17 -4.10
N ALA A 165 9.93 8.13 -3.56
CA ALA A 165 10.81 9.29 -3.55
C ALA A 165 11.71 9.34 -4.79
N ALA A 166 11.72 10.48 -5.46
CA ALA A 166 12.62 10.76 -6.59
C ALA A 166 14.09 10.99 -6.17
N LYS A 167 14.45 10.85 -4.89
CA LYS A 167 15.77 11.19 -4.37
C LYS A 167 16.74 10.02 -4.42
N SER A 168 18.02 10.32 -4.63
CA SER A 168 19.14 9.37 -4.69
C SER A 168 19.25 8.40 -3.50
N SER A 169 18.71 8.76 -2.34
CA SER A 169 18.68 7.90 -1.17
C SER A 169 17.73 6.70 -1.31
N ALA A 170 16.61 6.84 -2.03
CA ALA A 170 15.67 5.75 -2.28
C ALA A 170 16.26 4.69 -3.22
N SER A 171 16.94 5.11 -4.27
CA SER A 171 17.59 4.19 -5.22
C SER A 171 18.67 3.32 -4.58
N LYS A 172 19.35 3.82 -3.54
CA LYS A 172 20.37 3.04 -2.80
C LYS A 172 19.79 1.90 -1.96
N ARG A 173 18.49 1.93 -1.68
CA ARG A 173 17.78 0.93 -0.86
C ARG A 173 16.92 0.00 -1.70
N ALA A 174 16.75 0.33 -2.97
CA ALA A 174 16.01 -0.49 -3.90
C ALA A 174 16.81 -1.74 -4.28
N THR A 175 16.08 -2.77 -4.65
CA THR A 175 16.64 -3.91 -5.35
C THR A 175 17.29 -3.43 -6.66
N SER A 176 18.45 -3.94 -7.01
CA SER A 176 19.19 -3.53 -8.20
C SER A 176 19.44 -4.67 -9.15
N ASN A 177 19.57 -4.35 -10.42
CA ASN A 177 20.00 -5.30 -11.44
C ASN A 177 21.49 -5.59 -11.30
N PHE A 178 21.88 -6.87 -11.35
CA PHE A 178 23.26 -7.29 -11.17
C PHE A 178 24.21 -6.72 -12.23
N ALA A 179 23.82 -6.76 -13.49
CA ALA A 179 24.69 -6.37 -14.61
C ALA A 179 24.82 -4.86 -14.73
N SER A 180 23.70 -4.13 -14.68
CA SER A 180 23.68 -2.69 -14.89
C SER A 180 23.85 -1.87 -13.62
N LYS A 181 23.65 -2.47 -12.44
CA LYS A 181 23.59 -1.80 -11.13
C LYS A 181 22.51 -0.72 -10.99
N TYR A 182 21.58 -0.66 -11.93
CA TYR A 182 20.44 0.25 -11.84
C TYR A 182 19.38 -0.29 -10.86
N ALA A 183 18.84 0.62 -10.05
CA ALA A 183 17.75 0.30 -9.13
C ALA A 183 16.49 -0.15 -9.87
N SER A 184 15.81 -1.13 -9.32
CA SER A 184 14.50 -1.56 -9.80
C SER A 184 13.46 -0.50 -9.50
N LYS A 185 12.73 -0.09 -10.51
CA LYS A 185 11.69 0.94 -10.44
C LYS A 185 10.34 0.33 -10.77
N LEU A 186 9.31 0.84 -10.11
CA LEU A 186 7.94 0.54 -10.48
C LEU A 186 7.54 1.42 -11.67
N LEU A 187 6.96 0.79 -12.67
CA LEU A 187 6.32 1.50 -13.77
C LEU A 187 4.94 1.95 -13.29
N SER A 188 4.65 3.25 -13.40
CA SER A 188 3.27 3.70 -13.27
C SER A 188 2.53 3.34 -14.55
N MET A 189 1.56 2.46 -14.47
CA MET A 189 0.55 2.36 -15.49
C MET A 189 -0.47 3.46 -15.21
N GLU A 190 -0.41 4.57 -15.92
CA GLU A 190 -1.50 5.52 -15.92
C GLU A 190 -2.72 4.89 -16.61
N TYR A 191 -3.63 4.39 -15.82
CA TYR A 191 -4.95 3.94 -16.30
C TYR A 191 -5.82 5.06 -16.90
N ALA A 192 -5.38 6.31 -16.77
CA ALA A 192 -6.09 7.48 -17.30
C ALA A 192 -6.32 7.46 -18.81
N GLN A 193 -5.87 6.42 -19.51
CA GLN A 193 -5.87 6.39 -20.96
C GLN A 193 -6.68 5.24 -21.58
N ILE A 194 -7.46 4.49 -20.79
CA ILE A 194 -8.32 3.44 -21.37
C ILE A 194 -9.27 4.01 -22.45
N GLY A 195 -9.74 5.24 -22.28
CA GLY A 195 -10.53 5.93 -23.31
C GLY A 195 -9.75 6.36 -24.55
N LYS A 196 -8.43 6.53 -24.45
CA LYS A 196 -7.56 6.90 -25.59
C LYS A 196 -6.89 5.69 -26.24
N ALA A 197 -6.74 4.59 -25.52
CA ALA A 197 -6.24 3.32 -26.06
C ALA A 197 -7.15 2.73 -27.16
N GLN A 198 -8.40 3.13 -27.23
CA GLN A 198 -9.30 2.77 -28.33
C GLN A 198 -9.04 3.57 -29.63
N LEU A 199 -8.21 4.58 -29.59
CA LEU A 199 -7.96 5.47 -30.75
C LEU A 199 -6.56 5.35 -31.36
N GLY A 200 -5.73 4.41 -30.92
CA GLY A 200 -4.42 4.16 -31.49
C GLY A 200 -3.38 3.79 -30.44
N LEU A 201 -2.65 2.74 -30.73
CA LEU A 201 -1.57 2.17 -29.90
C LEU A 201 -0.37 3.11 -29.68
N ASP A 202 -0.44 4.37 -30.11
CA ASP A 202 0.69 5.27 -30.22
C ASP A 202 1.04 6.06 -28.97
N SER A 203 0.38 5.82 -27.83
CA SER A 203 0.65 6.62 -26.64
C SER A 203 0.50 5.91 -25.31
N ILE A 204 0.92 4.66 -25.19
CA ILE A 204 1.33 4.18 -23.87
C ILE A 204 2.66 4.87 -23.57
N ARG A 205 2.57 6.08 -23.07
CA ARG A 205 3.72 6.75 -22.47
C ARG A 205 4.01 6.02 -21.16
N ILE A 206 4.91 5.07 -21.21
CA ILE A 206 5.60 4.54 -20.02
C ILE A 206 6.55 5.68 -19.57
N ASN A 207 5.99 6.76 -19.05
CA ASN A 207 6.78 7.97 -18.85
C ASN A 207 7.21 8.23 -17.43
N ASP A 208 6.57 7.62 -16.43
CA ASP A 208 6.96 7.91 -15.06
C ASP A 208 7.07 6.66 -14.20
N TYR A 209 8.24 6.49 -13.64
CA TYR A 209 8.46 5.51 -12.59
C TYR A 209 7.73 5.99 -11.34
N SER A 210 6.74 5.23 -10.88
CA SER A 210 5.96 5.57 -9.70
C SER A 210 6.74 5.41 -8.39
N GLY A 211 7.80 4.60 -8.39
CA GLY A 211 8.60 4.39 -7.18
C GLY A 211 9.71 3.35 -7.36
N TYR A 212 10.28 2.95 -6.22
CA TYR A 212 11.32 1.95 -6.12
C TYR A 212 10.87 0.81 -5.23
N LEU A 213 11.22 -0.43 -5.59
CA LEU A 213 11.07 -1.58 -4.70
C LEU A 213 12.21 -1.61 -3.68
N VAL A 214 11.88 -1.70 -2.41
CA VAL A 214 12.86 -1.87 -1.34
C VAL A 214 13.49 -3.26 -1.44
N SER A 215 14.82 -3.33 -1.30
CA SER A 215 15.51 -4.61 -1.26
C SER A 215 15.04 -5.46 -0.08
N PRO A 216 14.72 -6.76 -0.26
CA PRO A 216 14.31 -7.65 0.83
C PRO A 216 15.27 -7.63 2.02
N ASN A 217 16.57 -7.55 1.77
CA ASN A 217 17.62 -7.49 2.81
C ASN A 217 17.53 -6.24 3.71
N LYS A 218 16.73 -5.24 3.34
CA LYS A 218 16.53 -4.00 4.10
C LYS A 218 15.14 -3.87 4.70
N LEU A 219 14.23 -4.79 4.35
CA LEU A 219 12.84 -4.73 4.78
C LEU A 219 12.72 -4.82 6.32
N ALA A 220 13.48 -5.73 6.95
CA ALA A 220 13.51 -5.85 8.42
C ALA A 220 13.84 -4.53 9.11
N THR A 221 14.85 -3.79 8.60
CA THR A 221 15.23 -2.48 9.14
C THR A 221 14.11 -1.43 8.99
N TYR A 222 13.29 -1.54 7.95
CA TYR A 222 12.13 -0.65 7.76
C TYR A 222 11.03 -0.97 8.76
N VAL A 223 10.76 -2.25 8.97
CA VAL A 223 9.76 -2.72 9.96
C VAL A 223 10.14 -2.28 11.35
N GLU A 224 11.38 -2.54 11.79
CA GLU A 224 11.89 -2.14 13.12
C GLU A 224 11.80 -0.64 13.39
N LYS A 225 11.82 0.19 12.36
CA LYS A 225 11.75 1.66 12.50
C LYS A 225 10.33 2.19 12.35
N ALA A 226 9.42 1.40 11.87
CA ALA A 226 8.00 1.73 11.73
C ALA A 226 7.21 1.37 12.99
N LEU A 227 7.68 0.39 13.75
CA LEU A 227 7.17 -0.01 15.07
C LEU A 227 7.72 0.89 16.17
#